data_015f694c475a33e2232bfda70b034b83
#
_entry.id   015f694c475a33e2232bfda70b034b83
#
_cell.length_a   1.000
_cell.length_b   1.000
_cell.length_c   1.000
_cell.angle_alpha   90.00
_cell.angle_beta   90.00
_cell.angle_gamma   90.00
#
_symmetry.space_group_name_H-M   'P 1'
#
loop_
_entity.id
_entity.type
_entity.pdbx_description
1 polymer ?
#
loop_
_entity_poly.entity_id
_entity_poly.type
_entity_poly.pdbx_seq_one_letter_code
_entity_poly.pdbx_strand_id
1 'polypeptide(L)'
;MWYGVIALILVLLAGLAFWRLKNKKREAEPQMLSVVALLKNPQRLEPIYIASAAKKAWNATLSYSEDDEAPDGFVVGDDSMPTLIVNFRERMMIVNNFPQPYMENIEEASQAIPDLRLRTLVSNHTAWLSCDALGVESFNDVNEVREWYKILGRLLAELVDDNCLAIYVPQTEQLFPNMDETLELLKADDPLKALGFEAPLPVLQIGADDPRMIAAVGKARKTWPDFVSAFEKKSGGNFGVKVPITAGGNTEFIWLSVTAIENEIIYGELANDPIALGDLKLGSKAKAKVADLNDWAYVGDNGPVGMYTTKVITQANM
;
A
#
# COMPACT_ATOMS: atom_id res chain seq x y z
N MET A 1 4.90 57.67 31.34
CA MET A 1 4.63 56.42 32.09
C MET A 1 3.50 55.55 31.50
N TRP A 2 2.59 56.10 30.65
CA TRP A 2 1.44 55.36 30.10
C TRP A 2 1.76 54.51 28.85
N TYR A 3 2.78 54.86 28.04
CA TYR A 3 3.12 54.13 26.83
C TYR A 3 3.74 52.76 27.10
N GLY A 4 4.44 52.57 28.24
CA GLY A 4 5.01 51.28 28.63
C GLY A 4 3.96 50.24 29.03
N VAL A 5 2.85 50.68 29.66
CA VAL A 5 1.76 49.79 30.07
C VAL A 5 0.95 49.30 28.87
N ILE A 6 0.71 50.19 27.88
CA ILE A 6 0.00 49.84 26.65
C ILE A 6 0.83 48.82 25.81
N ALA A 7 2.13 49.03 25.70
CA ALA A 7 3.02 48.07 25.01
C ALA A 7 3.05 46.69 25.68
N LEU A 8 3.05 46.63 27.02
CA LEU A 8 3.04 45.36 27.74
C LEU A 8 1.71 44.60 27.58
N ILE A 9 0.58 45.31 27.54
CA ILE A 9 -0.76 44.74 27.32
C ILE A 9 -0.87 44.19 25.89
N LEU A 10 -0.34 44.89 24.88
CA LEU A 10 -0.35 44.42 23.49
C LEU A 10 0.54 43.17 23.28
N VAL A 11 1.69 43.08 23.96
CA VAL A 11 2.53 41.89 23.92
C VAL A 11 1.87 40.71 24.62
N LEU A 12 1.17 40.94 25.74
CA LEU A 12 0.43 39.86 26.42
C LEU A 12 -0.78 39.39 25.61
N LEU A 13 -1.50 40.31 24.95
CA LEU A 13 -2.62 39.92 24.07
C LEU A 13 -2.16 39.20 22.81
N ALA A 14 -1.04 39.61 22.22
CA ALA A 14 -0.42 38.89 21.10
C ALA A 14 0.10 37.49 21.53
N GLY A 15 0.70 37.38 22.70
CA GLY A 15 1.13 36.11 23.28
C GLY A 15 -0.02 35.15 23.58
N LEU A 16 -1.14 35.68 24.12
CA LEU A 16 -2.36 34.91 24.38
C LEU A 16 -3.07 34.51 23.09
N ALA A 17 -3.09 35.37 22.07
CA ALA A 17 -3.61 35.01 20.75
C ALA A 17 -2.76 33.96 20.07
N PHE A 18 -1.43 34.09 20.14
CA PHE A 18 -0.49 33.08 19.59
C PHE A 18 -0.57 31.75 20.36
N TRP A 19 -0.72 31.80 21.71
CA TRP A 19 -0.92 30.61 22.54
C TRP A 19 -2.28 29.95 22.26
N ARG A 20 -3.36 30.74 22.05
CA ARG A 20 -4.67 30.23 21.63
C ARG A 20 -4.64 29.64 20.22
N LEU A 21 -3.89 30.22 19.28
CA LEU A 21 -3.70 29.68 17.92
C LEU A 21 -2.88 28.39 17.96
N LYS A 22 -1.86 28.31 18.83
CA LYS A 22 -1.02 27.13 19.00
C LYS A 22 -1.70 26.01 19.80
N ASN A 23 -2.62 26.39 20.71
CA ASN A 23 -3.42 25.45 21.53
C ASN A 23 -4.89 25.33 21.05
N LYS A 24 -5.26 25.89 19.87
CA LYS A 24 -6.39 25.34 19.16
C LYS A 24 -6.05 23.87 18.98
N LYS A 25 -6.59 23.00 19.88
CA LYS A 25 -6.70 21.58 19.59
C LYS A 25 -7.13 21.56 18.13
N ARG A 26 -6.36 20.91 17.26
CA ARG A 26 -6.88 20.49 15.97
C ARG A 26 -8.25 19.91 16.33
N GLU A 27 -9.31 20.61 15.98
CA GLU A 27 -10.63 19.99 15.96
C GLU A 27 -10.36 18.73 15.20
N ALA A 28 -10.56 17.58 15.83
CA ALA A 28 -10.27 16.30 15.21
C ALA A 28 -11.01 16.38 13.87
N GLU A 29 -10.27 16.38 12.77
CA GLU A 29 -10.89 16.35 11.45
C GLU A 29 -11.91 15.22 11.52
N PRO A 30 -13.14 15.42 11.02
CA PRO A 30 -14.17 14.41 11.12
C PRO A 30 -13.56 13.11 10.58
N GLN A 31 -13.39 12.15 11.49
CA GLN A 31 -12.82 10.88 11.11
C GLN A 31 -13.80 10.24 10.13
N MET A 32 -13.34 9.90 8.96
CA MET A 32 -14.13 9.25 7.92
C MET A 32 -13.38 7.99 7.50
N LEU A 33 -14.05 6.84 7.50
CA LEU A 33 -13.43 5.63 6.99
C LEU A 33 -13.38 5.71 5.46
N SER A 34 -12.19 5.55 4.92
CA SER A 34 -11.91 5.66 3.49
C SER A 34 -11.07 4.50 2.99
N VAL A 35 -11.35 4.08 1.76
CA VAL A 35 -10.45 3.26 0.95
C VAL A 35 -10.24 3.98 -0.37
N VAL A 36 -8.97 4.26 -0.70
CA VAL A 36 -8.57 5.09 -1.84
C VAL A 36 -7.78 4.26 -2.83
N ALA A 37 -8.13 4.33 -4.09
CA ALA A 37 -7.33 3.82 -5.21
C ALA A 37 -6.52 4.97 -5.82
N LEU A 38 -5.20 4.83 -5.84
CA LEU A 38 -4.30 5.71 -6.58
C LEU A 38 -4.24 5.24 -8.03
N LEU A 39 -4.63 6.09 -8.97
CA LEU A 39 -4.81 5.73 -10.37
C LEU A 39 -3.67 6.28 -11.24
N LYS A 40 -3.26 5.49 -12.21
CA LYS A 40 -2.27 5.91 -13.21
C LYS A 40 -2.80 7.01 -14.12
N ASN A 41 -4.07 6.90 -14.50
CA ASN A 41 -4.74 7.87 -15.38
C ASN A 41 -6.13 8.21 -14.83
N PRO A 42 -6.65 9.42 -15.10
CA PRO A 42 -8.03 9.76 -14.82
C PRO A 42 -9.00 8.78 -15.50
N GLN A 43 -10.07 8.43 -14.82
CA GLN A 43 -11.16 7.63 -15.38
C GLN A 43 -12.48 8.38 -15.28
N ARG A 44 -13.43 8.03 -16.14
CA ARG A 44 -14.81 8.55 -16.07
C ARG A 44 -15.62 7.68 -15.12
N LEU A 45 -16.40 8.31 -14.26
CA LEU A 45 -17.31 7.63 -13.36
C LEU A 45 -18.71 8.22 -13.51
N GLU A 46 -19.67 7.36 -13.80
CA GLU A 46 -21.08 7.71 -13.94
C GLU A 46 -21.93 6.94 -12.92
N PRO A 47 -23.11 7.44 -12.51
CA PRO A 47 -23.99 6.76 -11.58
C PRO A 47 -24.31 5.31 -11.96
N ILE A 48 -24.50 5.03 -13.25
CA ILE A 48 -24.75 3.69 -13.78
C ILE A 48 -23.60 2.71 -13.52
N TYR A 49 -22.34 3.20 -13.56
CA TYR A 49 -21.19 2.35 -13.27
C TYR A 49 -21.14 1.96 -11.79
N ILE A 50 -21.49 2.90 -10.89
CA ILE A 50 -21.61 2.60 -9.46
C ILE A 50 -22.74 1.63 -9.20
N ALA A 51 -23.91 1.80 -9.81
CA ALA A 51 -25.03 0.86 -9.66
C ALA A 51 -24.68 -0.55 -10.17
N SER A 52 -23.93 -0.63 -11.28
CA SER A 52 -23.41 -1.88 -11.82
C SER A 52 -22.39 -2.54 -10.88
N ALA A 53 -21.48 -1.74 -10.32
CA ALA A 53 -20.50 -2.20 -9.32
C ALA A 53 -21.17 -2.68 -8.04
N ALA A 54 -22.18 -1.98 -7.54
CA ALA A 54 -22.98 -2.37 -6.38
C ALA A 54 -23.69 -3.73 -6.59
N LYS A 55 -24.17 -3.97 -7.81
CA LYS A 55 -24.76 -5.27 -8.17
C LYS A 55 -23.78 -6.41 -8.04
N LYS A 56 -22.53 -6.20 -8.44
CA LYS A 56 -21.47 -7.21 -8.31
C LYS A 56 -20.97 -7.33 -6.87
N ALA A 57 -20.70 -6.19 -6.22
CA ALA A 57 -20.11 -6.12 -4.90
C ALA A 57 -21.02 -6.67 -3.79
N TRP A 58 -22.32 -6.35 -3.87
CA TRP A 58 -23.28 -6.59 -2.78
C TRP A 58 -24.51 -7.40 -3.20
N ASN A 59 -24.62 -7.78 -4.47
CA ASN A 59 -25.84 -8.31 -5.08
C ASN A 59 -27.05 -7.37 -4.87
N ALA A 60 -26.81 -6.04 -4.89
CA ALA A 60 -27.80 -5.00 -4.63
C ALA A 60 -28.24 -4.31 -5.91
N THR A 61 -29.50 -3.86 -5.92
CA THR A 61 -30.04 -3.03 -7.02
C THR A 61 -30.22 -1.61 -6.49
N LEU A 62 -29.45 -0.67 -7.05
CA LEU A 62 -29.53 0.75 -6.72
C LEU A 62 -30.18 1.52 -7.88
N SER A 63 -31.05 2.47 -7.58
CA SER A 63 -31.51 3.44 -8.56
C SER A 63 -30.42 4.48 -8.85
N TYR A 64 -30.39 4.99 -10.08
CA TYR A 64 -29.44 6.02 -10.51
C TYR A 64 -30.11 7.08 -11.40
N SER A 65 -31.43 7.12 -11.39
CA SER A 65 -32.27 8.07 -12.09
C SER A 65 -33.39 8.52 -11.16
N GLU A 66 -33.88 9.75 -11.32
CA GLU A 66 -34.94 10.31 -10.49
C GLU A 66 -36.28 9.55 -10.67
N ASP A 67 -36.47 8.89 -11.80
CA ASP A 67 -37.69 8.14 -12.13
C ASP A 67 -37.66 6.68 -11.69
N ASP A 68 -36.52 6.20 -11.15
CA ASP A 68 -36.30 4.82 -10.76
C ASP A 68 -36.36 4.63 -9.25
N GLU A 69 -37.17 3.70 -8.75
CA GLU A 69 -37.10 3.21 -7.38
C GLU A 69 -36.43 1.85 -7.32
N ALA A 70 -35.45 1.70 -6.45
CA ALA A 70 -34.78 0.42 -6.25
C ALA A 70 -34.78 -0.01 -4.78
N PRO A 71 -34.89 -1.33 -4.49
CA PRO A 71 -35.12 -1.84 -3.14
C PRO A 71 -33.95 -1.66 -2.20
N ASP A 72 -32.70 -1.55 -2.73
CA ASP A 72 -31.50 -1.56 -1.89
C ASP A 72 -30.88 -0.17 -1.72
N GLY A 73 -31.39 0.86 -2.41
CA GLY A 73 -30.88 2.22 -2.29
C GLY A 73 -30.73 2.98 -3.61
N PHE A 74 -29.87 3.98 -3.62
CA PHE A 74 -29.73 4.89 -4.77
C PHE A 74 -28.31 5.44 -4.93
N VAL A 75 -28.01 5.97 -6.13
CA VAL A 75 -26.83 6.77 -6.44
C VAL A 75 -27.30 8.14 -6.92
N VAL A 76 -26.77 9.21 -6.31
CA VAL A 76 -27.09 10.59 -6.66
C VAL A 76 -25.81 11.32 -7.10
N GLY A 77 -25.96 12.10 -8.17
CA GLY A 77 -24.92 12.90 -8.81
C GLY A 77 -24.99 12.72 -10.31
N ASP A 78 -24.13 13.39 -11.02
CA ASP A 78 -23.98 13.27 -12.47
C ASP A 78 -22.50 13.19 -12.86
N ASP A 79 -22.23 12.94 -14.14
CA ASP A 79 -20.88 12.74 -14.68
C ASP A 79 -19.99 14.01 -14.70
N SER A 80 -20.59 15.18 -14.43
CA SER A 80 -19.85 16.44 -14.28
C SER A 80 -19.30 16.64 -12.86
N MET A 81 -19.81 15.86 -11.90
CA MET A 81 -19.40 15.95 -10.51
C MET A 81 -18.27 14.96 -10.20
N PRO A 82 -17.22 15.41 -9.51
CA PRO A 82 -16.17 14.49 -9.08
C PRO A 82 -16.60 13.63 -7.86
N THR A 83 -17.83 13.84 -7.37
CA THR A 83 -18.33 13.22 -6.13
C THR A 83 -19.75 12.73 -6.34
N LEU A 84 -20.00 11.46 -6.06
CA LEU A 84 -21.30 10.82 -6.12
C LEU A 84 -21.69 10.31 -4.73
N ILE A 85 -22.96 10.50 -4.37
CA ILE A 85 -23.51 10.00 -3.10
C ILE A 85 -24.16 8.66 -3.36
N VAL A 86 -23.85 7.68 -2.53
CA VAL A 86 -24.39 6.32 -2.62
C VAL A 86 -25.11 6.00 -1.32
N ASN A 87 -26.36 5.62 -1.42
CA ASN A 87 -27.09 4.96 -0.34
C ASN A 87 -27.15 3.45 -0.63
N PHE A 88 -26.73 2.66 0.32
CA PHE A 88 -26.91 1.22 0.30
C PHE A 88 -27.61 0.80 1.60
N ARG A 89 -28.88 0.50 1.50
CA ARG A 89 -29.76 0.23 2.65
C ARG A 89 -29.75 1.43 3.62
N GLU A 90 -29.33 1.26 4.85
CA GLU A 90 -29.26 2.31 5.86
C GLU A 90 -27.88 3.04 5.90
N ARG A 91 -26.96 2.70 4.99
CA ARG A 91 -25.60 3.21 4.98
C ARG A 91 -25.41 4.21 3.86
N MET A 92 -24.89 5.38 4.22
CA MET A 92 -24.54 6.42 3.27
C MET A 92 -23.03 6.45 3.04
N MET A 93 -22.63 6.63 1.81
CA MET A 93 -21.22 6.78 1.44
C MET A 93 -21.04 7.77 0.30
N ILE A 94 -19.82 8.23 0.14
CA ILE A 94 -19.39 9.08 -0.97
C ILE A 94 -18.43 8.27 -1.84
N VAL A 95 -18.59 8.37 -3.15
CA VAL A 95 -17.58 7.92 -4.11
C VAL A 95 -17.00 9.16 -4.77
N ASN A 96 -15.72 9.40 -4.52
CA ASN A 96 -14.97 10.50 -5.12
C ASN A 96 -14.14 9.98 -6.30
N ASN A 97 -14.03 10.78 -7.36
CA ASN A 97 -13.24 10.47 -8.55
C ASN A 97 -12.61 11.77 -9.08
N PHE A 98 -11.35 11.99 -8.74
CA PHE A 98 -10.65 13.23 -9.07
C PHE A 98 -9.53 13.00 -10.08
N PRO A 99 -9.49 13.80 -11.17
CA PRO A 99 -8.46 13.74 -12.20
C PRO A 99 -7.20 14.52 -11.79
N GLN A 100 -6.77 14.36 -10.55
CA GLN A 100 -5.58 15.01 -9.96
C GLN A 100 -4.96 14.09 -8.92
N PRO A 101 -3.70 14.28 -8.58
CA PRO A 101 -3.06 13.49 -7.53
C PRO A 101 -3.76 13.63 -6.18
N TYR A 102 -3.73 12.55 -5.38
CA TYR A 102 -4.32 12.52 -4.04
C TYR A 102 -3.54 13.38 -3.04
N MET A 103 -2.21 13.41 -3.16
CA MET A 103 -1.33 14.22 -2.31
C MET A 103 -1.03 15.56 -2.97
N GLU A 104 -1.12 16.66 -2.22
CA GLU A 104 -0.81 18.01 -2.73
C GLU A 104 0.66 18.14 -3.18
N ASN A 105 1.59 17.56 -2.41
CA ASN A 105 3.00 17.53 -2.73
C ASN A 105 3.48 16.08 -2.92
N ILE A 106 3.35 15.58 -4.15
CA ILE A 106 3.72 14.19 -4.49
C ILE A 106 5.21 13.93 -4.21
N GLU A 107 6.09 14.88 -4.51
CA GLU A 107 7.53 14.70 -4.34
C GLU A 107 7.87 14.49 -2.86
N GLU A 108 7.39 15.34 -1.98
CA GLU A 108 7.60 15.23 -0.54
C GLU A 108 6.94 13.97 0.03
N ALA A 109 5.67 13.71 -0.33
CA ALA A 109 4.94 12.54 0.13
C ALA A 109 5.62 11.24 -0.30
N SER A 110 6.07 11.15 -1.55
CA SER A 110 6.76 9.97 -2.06
C SER A 110 8.11 9.76 -1.40
N GLN A 111 8.89 10.82 -1.17
CA GLN A 111 10.19 10.73 -0.49
C GLN A 111 10.07 10.24 0.96
N ALA A 112 8.97 10.54 1.63
CA ALA A 112 8.70 10.06 2.99
C ALA A 112 8.43 8.56 3.06
N ILE A 113 8.10 7.91 1.92
CA ILE A 113 7.80 6.47 1.86
C ILE A 113 9.11 5.67 1.81
N PRO A 114 9.42 4.82 2.82
CA PRO A 114 10.64 4.03 2.83
C PRO A 114 10.70 2.96 1.74
N ASP A 115 9.56 2.34 1.41
CA ASP A 115 9.48 1.31 0.37
C ASP A 115 9.58 1.95 -1.03
N LEU A 116 10.67 1.63 -1.76
CA LEU A 116 10.95 2.19 -3.08
C LEU A 116 9.87 1.86 -4.11
N ARG A 117 9.23 0.70 -4.00
CA ARG A 117 8.14 0.29 -4.88
C ARG A 117 6.92 1.17 -4.66
N LEU A 118 6.47 1.30 -3.41
CA LEU A 118 5.35 2.16 -3.04
C LEU A 118 5.64 3.63 -3.37
N ARG A 119 6.88 4.08 -3.15
CA ARG A 119 7.35 5.42 -3.56
C ARG A 119 7.14 5.66 -5.04
N THR A 120 7.52 4.68 -5.88
CA THR A 120 7.36 4.76 -7.35
C THR A 120 5.89 4.81 -7.74
N LEU A 121 5.02 3.99 -7.12
CA LEU A 121 3.59 3.98 -7.39
C LEU A 121 2.94 5.31 -7.00
N VAL A 122 3.30 5.86 -5.83
CA VAL A 122 2.81 7.17 -5.39
C VAL A 122 3.31 8.29 -6.30
N SER A 123 4.57 8.25 -6.76
CA SER A 123 5.10 9.27 -7.69
C SER A 123 4.41 9.24 -9.06
N ASN A 124 3.88 8.11 -9.47
CA ASN A 124 3.31 7.90 -10.81
C ASN A 124 1.78 8.06 -10.88
N HIS A 125 1.08 8.20 -9.75
CA HIS A 125 -0.36 8.39 -9.83
C HIS A 125 -0.70 9.82 -10.26
N THR A 126 -1.72 9.94 -11.10
CA THR A 126 -2.19 11.23 -11.62
C THR A 126 -3.65 11.51 -11.31
N ALA A 127 -4.34 10.52 -10.76
CA ALA A 127 -5.75 10.58 -10.39
C ALA A 127 -6.01 9.67 -9.18
N TRP A 128 -7.20 9.79 -8.59
CA TRP A 128 -7.61 8.90 -7.52
C TRP A 128 -9.13 8.72 -7.49
N LEU A 129 -9.54 7.59 -6.94
CA LEU A 129 -10.92 7.27 -6.65
C LEU A 129 -11.00 6.78 -5.20
N SER A 130 -12.01 7.23 -4.44
CA SER A 130 -12.25 6.73 -3.08
C SER A 130 -13.69 6.28 -2.87
N CYS A 131 -13.86 5.38 -1.92
CA CYS A 131 -15.13 5.08 -1.30
C CYS A 131 -15.03 5.46 0.18
N ASP A 132 -15.88 6.38 0.63
CA ASP A 132 -15.80 7.02 1.93
C ASP A 132 -17.11 6.84 2.69
N ALA A 133 -17.04 6.34 3.95
CA ALA A 133 -18.21 6.13 4.79
C ALA A 133 -18.75 7.44 5.35
N LEU A 134 -20.05 7.63 5.29
CA LEU A 134 -20.76 8.72 5.99
C LEU A 134 -21.56 8.15 7.17
N GLY A 135 -21.50 8.84 8.31
CA GLY A 135 -22.32 8.48 9.48
C GLY A 135 -21.83 7.23 10.20
N VAL A 136 -20.53 7.05 10.31
CA VAL A 136 -19.93 6.01 11.16
C VAL A 136 -20.30 6.30 12.61
N GLU A 137 -21.00 5.38 13.27
CA GLU A 137 -21.51 5.59 14.64
C GLU A 137 -20.38 5.56 15.67
N SER A 138 -19.44 4.62 15.51
CA SER A 138 -18.31 4.46 16.43
C SER A 138 -17.04 3.98 15.74
N PHE A 139 -16.02 4.84 15.69
CA PHE A 139 -14.68 4.49 15.22
C PHE A 139 -13.91 3.55 16.18
N ASN A 140 -14.41 3.36 17.41
CA ASN A 140 -13.83 2.48 18.40
C ASN A 140 -14.47 1.06 18.39
N ASP A 141 -15.59 0.89 17.68
CA ASP A 141 -16.19 -0.43 17.49
C ASP A 141 -15.52 -1.14 16.31
N VAL A 142 -14.67 -2.10 16.64
CA VAL A 142 -13.91 -2.88 15.65
C VAL A 142 -14.84 -3.62 14.67
N ASN A 143 -16.02 -4.04 15.10
CA ASN A 143 -16.95 -4.74 14.21
C ASN A 143 -17.59 -3.76 13.23
N GLU A 144 -18.00 -2.59 13.68
CA GLU A 144 -18.57 -1.55 12.82
C GLU A 144 -17.54 -1.07 11.80
N VAL A 145 -16.32 -0.79 12.24
CA VAL A 145 -15.21 -0.37 11.35
C VAL A 145 -14.92 -1.45 10.30
N ARG A 146 -14.88 -2.73 10.72
CA ARG A 146 -14.67 -3.85 9.79
C ARG A 146 -15.80 -3.99 8.77
N GLU A 147 -17.06 -3.89 9.19
CA GLU A 147 -18.21 -3.94 8.26
C GLU A 147 -18.20 -2.77 7.27
N TRP A 148 -17.79 -1.58 7.68
CA TRP A 148 -17.59 -0.47 6.76
C TRP A 148 -16.48 -0.76 5.74
N TYR A 149 -15.30 -1.18 6.18
CA TYR A 149 -14.22 -1.52 5.23
C TYR A 149 -14.59 -2.66 4.28
N LYS A 150 -15.36 -3.64 4.73
CA LYS A 150 -15.92 -4.71 3.88
C LYS A 150 -16.84 -4.15 2.79
N ILE A 151 -17.71 -3.21 3.13
CA ILE A 151 -18.64 -2.57 2.17
C ILE A 151 -17.84 -1.71 1.19
N LEU A 152 -17.00 -0.80 1.68
CA LEU A 152 -16.21 0.12 0.87
C LEU A 152 -15.23 -0.63 -0.03
N GLY A 153 -14.52 -1.62 0.52
CA GLY A 153 -13.53 -2.41 -0.23
C GLY A 153 -14.16 -3.19 -1.37
N ARG A 154 -15.30 -3.83 -1.14
CA ARG A 154 -16.03 -4.55 -2.20
C ARG A 154 -16.50 -3.63 -3.31
N LEU A 155 -17.00 -2.45 -2.99
CA LEU A 155 -17.40 -1.48 -4.00
C LEU A 155 -16.19 -0.99 -4.79
N LEU A 156 -15.12 -0.57 -4.10
CA LEU A 156 -13.91 -0.06 -4.74
C LEU A 156 -13.31 -1.09 -5.70
N ALA A 157 -13.24 -2.36 -5.29
CA ALA A 157 -12.70 -3.45 -6.11
C ALA A 157 -13.48 -3.68 -7.43
N GLU A 158 -14.75 -3.28 -7.50
CA GLU A 158 -15.55 -3.36 -8.71
C GLU A 158 -15.52 -2.06 -9.55
N LEU A 159 -14.98 -0.97 -9.00
CA LEU A 159 -14.87 0.33 -9.66
C LEU A 159 -13.51 0.57 -10.30
N VAL A 160 -12.50 -0.19 -9.93
CA VAL A 160 -11.13 -0.04 -10.42
C VAL A 160 -10.67 -1.28 -11.18
N ASP A 161 -9.66 -1.10 -12.02
CA ASP A 161 -9.05 -2.13 -12.87
C ASP A 161 -7.51 -2.02 -12.83
N ASP A 162 -6.83 -2.46 -13.87
CA ASP A 162 -5.36 -2.38 -14.05
C ASP A 162 -4.83 -0.93 -14.06
N ASN A 163 -5.69 0.07 -14.09
CA ASN A 163 -5.35 1.48 -13.93
C ASN A 163 -5.01 1.84 -12.46
N CYS A 164 -5.42 1.01 -11.50
CA CYS A 164 -5.09 1.16 -10.09
C CYS A 164 -3.62 0.80 -9.85
N LEU A 165 -2.86 1.72 -9.27
CA LEU A 165 -1.45 1.51 -8.91
C LEU A 165 -1.30 1.00 -7.48
N ALA A 166 -2.10 1.52 -6.56
CA ALA A 166 -2.04 1.17 -5.15
C ALA A 166 -3.37 1.48 -4.45
N ILE A 167 -3.63 0.76 -3.37
CA ILE A 167 -4.73 1.02 -2.42
C ILE A 167 -4.15 1.74 -1.20
N TYR A 168 -4.73 2.86 -0.83
CA TYR A 168 -4.37 3.64 0.34
C TYR A 168 -5.52 3.69 1.34
N VAL A 169 -5.21 3.48 2.62
CA VAL A 169 -6.16 3.55 3.73
C VAL A 169 -5.74 4.68 4.66
N PRO A 170 -6.35 5.87 4.54
CA PRO A 170 -5.91 7.09 5.27
C PRO A 170 -5.89 6.93 6.79
N GLN A 171 -6.86 6.24 7.38
CA GLN A 171 -7.00 6.11 8.83
C GLN A 171 -5.86 5.31 9.48
N THR A 172 -5.25 4.40 8.73
CA THR A 172 -4.13 3.57 9.20
C THR A 172 -2.82 3.96 8.54
N GLU A 173 -2.85 4.95 7.61
CA GLU A 173 -1.70 5.37 6.78
C GLU A 173 -1.07 4.21 6.02
N GLN A 174 -1.84 3.14 5.78
CA GLN A 174 -1.37 1.95 5.07
C GLN A 174 -1.52 2.10 3.57
N LEU A 175 -0.49 1.67 2.86
CA LEU A 175 -0.43 1.68 1.40
C LEU A 175 -0.09 0.28 0.90
N PHE A 176 -0.91 -0.25 0.00
CA PHE A 176 -0.77 -1.59 -0.57
C PHE A 176 -0.60 -1.47 -2.09
N PRO A 177 0.48 -2.04 -2.68
CA PRO A 177 0.61 -2.05 -4.14
C PRO A 177 -0.52 -2.88 -4.76
N ASN A 178 -1.04 -2.45 -5.91
CA ASN A 178 -1.98 -3.27 -6.66
C ASN A 178 -1.21 -4.42 -7.35
N MET A 179 -1.46 -5.62 -6.89
CA MET A 179 -0.92 -6.88 -7.41
C MET A 179 -2.09 -7.77 -7.85
N ASP A 180 -1.82 -8.88 -8.53
CA ASP A 180 -2.83 -9.74 -9.16
C ASP A 180 -4.02 -10.09 -8.23
N GLU A 181 -3.77 -10.26 -6.93
CA GLU A 181 -4.80 -10.64 -5.96
C GLU A 181 -5.34 -9.48 -5.11
N THR A 182 -4.76 -8.28 -5.21
CA THR A 182 -5.08 -7.15 -4.31
C THR A 182 -6.57 -6.78 -4.34
N LEU A 183 -7.17 -6.73 -5.53
CA LEU A 183 -8.59 -6.41 -5.68
C LEU A 183 -9.50 -7.51 -5.14
N GLU A 184 -9.08 -8.78 -5.20
CA GLU A 184 -9.83 -9.89 -4.59
C GLU A 184 -9.71 -9.88 -3.06
N LEU A 185 -8.55 -9.48 -2.51
CA LEU A 185 -8.36 -9.29 -1.06
C LEU A 185 -9.24 -8.17 -0.49
N LEU A 186 -9.51 -7.12 -1.29
CA LEU A 186 -10.47 -6.06 -0.93
C LEU A 186 -11.90 -6.57 -0.76
N LYS A 187 -12.27 -7.69 -1.39
CA LYS A 187 -13.60 -8.30 -1.29
C LYS A 187 -13.77 -9.20 -0.06
N ALA A 188 -12.71 -9.44 0.69
CA ALA A 188 -12.73 -10.28 1.89
C ALA A 188 -13.68 -9.73 2.97
N ASP A 189 -14.03 -10.58 3.96
CA ASP A 189 -14.83 -10.16 5.11
C ASP A 189 -14.06 -9.23 6.06
N ASP A 190 -12.74 -9.26 6.02
CA ASP A 190 -11.84 -8.33 6.72
C ASP A 190 -10.73 -7.91 5.75
N PRO A 191 -10.99 -6.93 4.87
CA PRO A 191 -10.09 -6.59 3.78
C PRO A 191 -8.76 -6.03 4.26
N LEU A 192 -8.73 -5.25 5.35
CA LEU A 192 -7.47 -4.68 5.84
C LEU A 192 -6.55 -5.76 6.39
N LYS A 193 -7.12 -6.76 7.08
CA LYS A 193 -6.37 -7.92 7.56
C LYS A 193 -5.86 -8.78 6.41
N ALA A 194 -6.69 -9.01 5.39
CA ALA A 194 -6.32 -9.79 4.21
C ALA A 194 -5.17 -9.11 3.44
N LEU A 195 -5.29 -7.82 3.13
CA LEU A 195 -4.26 -7.02 2.49
C LEU A 195 -2.95 -6.99 3.30
N GLY A 196 -3.04 -6.81 4.62
CA GLY A 196 -1.87 -6.76 5.50
C GLY A 196 -1.14 -8.10 5.61
N PHE A 197 -1.86 -9.23 5.49
CA PHE A 197 -1.27 -10.57 5.53
C PHE A 197 -0.50 -10.88 4.24
N GLU A 198 -1.03 -10.48 3.08
CA GLU A 198 -0.43 -10.72 1.75
C GLU A 198 0.49 -9.57 1.32
N ALA A 199 0.65 -8.51 2.15
CA ALA A 199 1.50 -7.38 1.80
C ALA A 199 2.93 -7.85 1.54
N PRO A 200 3.52 -7.51 0.37
CA PRO A 200 4.87 -7.90 0.06
C PRO A 200 5.87 -7.20 0.99
N LEU A 201 6.98 -7.86 1.26
CA LEU A 201 8.06 -7.26 2.04
C LEU A 201 8.54 -5.96 1.40
N PRO A 202 8.77 -4.90 2.20
CA PRO A 202 9.18 -3.61 1.68
C PRO A 202 10.55 -3.67 0.99
N VAL A 203 10.70 -2.92 -0.10
CA VAL A 203 11.98 -2.71 -0.79
C VAL A 203 12.61 -1.42 -0.26
N LEU A 204 13.48 -1.54 0.73
CA LEU A 204 14.12 -0.39 1.37
C LEU A 204 15.49 -0.11 0.76
N GLN A 205 15.80 1.18 0.61
CA GLN A 205 17.14 1.64 0.32
C GLN A 205 17.92 1.75 1.63
N ILE A 206 18.74 0.75 1.94
CA ILE A 206 19.67 0.79 3.07
C ILE A 206 21.05 1.07 2.50
N GLY A 207 21.79 1.99 3.12
CA GLY A 207 23.16 2.28 2.71
C GLY A 207 24.02 1.01 2.65
N ALA A 208 24.81 0.87 1.60
CA ALA A 208 25.70 -0.29 1.45
C ALA A 208 26.74 -0.39 2.60
N ASP A 209 26.94 0.69 3.31
CA ASP A 209 27.84 0.87 4.44
C ASP A 209 27.19 0.67 5.83
N ASP A 210 25.87 0.39 5.90
CA ASP A 210 25.22 0.09 7.19
C ASP A 210 25.86 -1.15 7.84
N PRO A 211 26.48 -1.00 9.04
CA PRO A 211 27.19 -2.10 9.69
C PRO A 211 26.30 -3.33 9.95
N ARG A 212 25.00 -3.11 10.21
CA ARG A 212 24.03 -4.20 10.44
C ARG A 212 23.81 -4.99 9.17
N MET A 213 23.72 -4.29 8.02
CA MET A 213 23.55 -4.92 6.71
C MET A 213 24.81 -5.69 6.30
N ILE A 214 26.01 -5.10 6.51
CA ILE A 214 27.29 -5.78 6.26
C ILE A 214 27.40 -7.07 7.08
N ALA A 215 27.05 -7.01 8.38
CA ALA A 215 27.06 -8.18 9.26
C ALA A 215 26.06 -9.26 8.80
N ALA A 216 24.86 -8.86 8.37
CA ALA A 216 23.83 -9.77 7.89
C ALA A 216 24.26 -10.50 6.60
N VAL A 217 24.80 -9.76 5.62
CA VAL A 217 25.38 -10.33 4.38
C VAL A 217 26.53 -11.27 4.71
N GLY A 218 27.44 -10.88 5.61
CA GLY A 218 28.53 -11.73 6.07
C GLY A 218 28.02 -13.04 6.68
N LYS A 219 26.94 -12.98 7.47
CA LYS A 219 26.30 -14.15 8.06
C LYS A 219 25.64 -15.04 6.98
N ALA A 220 24.93 -14.45 6.03
CA ALA A 220 24.35 -15.20 4.91
C ALA A 220 25.41 -15.97 4.13
N ARG A 221 26.52 -15.32 3.77
CA ARG A 221 27.64 -15.96 3.06
C ARG A 221 28.32 -17.06 3.89
N LYS A 222 28.51 -16.85 5.19
CA LYS A 222 29.12 -17.84 6.08
C LYS A 222 28.25 -19.11 6.20
N THR A 223 26.95 -18.96 6.18
CA THR A 223 25.98 -20.08 6.32
C THR A 223 25.43 -20.57 4.99
N TRP A 224 25.98 -20.11 3.87
CA TRP A 224 25.63 -20.58 2.53
C TRP A 224 25.72 -22.11 2.34
N PRO A 225 26.74 -22.82 2.90
CA PRO A 225 26.79 -24.28 2.81
C PRO A 225 25.57 -24.98 3.42
N ASP A 226 24.95 -24.40 4.46
CA ASP A 226 23.74 -24.97 5.07
C ASP A 226 22.55 -24.89 4.11
N PHE A 227 22.41 -23.76 3.38
CA PHE A 227 21.40 -23.60 2.33
C PHE A 227 21.59 -24.60 1.21
N VAL A 228 22.83 -24.74 0.67
CA VAL A 228 23.13 -25.68 -0.41
C VAL A 228 22.80 -27.11 0.02
N SER A 229 23.21 -27.49 1.24
CA SER A 229 22.90 -28.84 1.77
C SER A 229 21.39 -29.08 1.88
N ALA A 230 20.62 -28.09 2.32
CA ALA A 230 19.16 -28.20 2.41
C ALA A 230 18.51 -28.27 1.02
N PHE A 231 18.99 -27.48 0.06
CA PHE A 231 18.52 -27.46 -1.32
C PHE A 231 18.76 -28.82 -2.03
N GLU A 232 19.98 -29.35 -1.95
CA GLU A 232 20.34 -30.62 -2.55
C GLU A 232 19.56 -31.81 -1.96
N LYS A 233 19.37 -31.81 -0.63
CA LYS A 233 18.61 -32.84 0.08
C LYS A 233 17.09 -32.64 -0.03
N LYS A 234 16.62 -31.53 -0.62
CA LYS A 234 15.21 -31.13 -0.66
C LYS A 234 14.57 -31.07 0.75
N SER A 235 15.38 -30.67 1.74
CA SER A 235 14.95 -30.54 3.15
C SER A 235 14.29 -29.19 3.38
N GLY A 236 13.00 -29.06 3.02
CA GLY A 236 12.22 -27.85 3.07
C GLY A 236 11.68 -27.43 1.71
N GLY A 237 11.19 -26.19 1.63
CA GLY A 237 10.61 -25.62 0.40
C GLY A 237 10.89 -24.12 0.25
N ASN A 238 10.43 -23.54 -0.85
CA ASN A 238 10.56 -22.12 -1.14
C ASN A 238 12.00 -21.60 -1.03
N PHE A 239 12.93 -22.30 -1.68
CA PHE A 239 14.34 -21.94 -1.68
C PHE A 239 14.57 -20.65 -2.46
N GLY A 240 14.99 -19.59 -1.78
CA GLY A 240 15.23 -18.27 -2.35
C GLY A 240 16.61 -17.72 -2.02
N VAL A 241 17.16 -16.92 -2.93
CA VAL A 241 18.37 -16.13 -2.71
C VAL A 241 18.15 -14.69 -3.09
N LYS A 242 18.75 -13.77 -2.35
CA LYS A 242 18.80 -12.33 -2.67
C LYS A 242 20.14 -12.02 -3.31
N VAL A 243 20.11 -11.53 -4.54
CA VAL A 243 21.30 -11.27 -5.34
C VAL A 243 21.12 -9.99 -6.17
N PRO A 244 22.22 -9.32 -6.58
CA PRO A 244 22.14 -8.19 -7.50
C PRO A 244 21.82 -8.71 -8.93
N ILE A 245 20.78 -8.15 -9.54
CA ILE A 245 20.45 -8.35 -10.94
C ILE A 245 20.56 -7.01 -11.64
N THR A 246 21.25 -6.99 -12.79
CA THR A 246 21.44 -5.77 -13.59
C THR A 246 20.73 -5.92 -14.92
N ALA A 247 19.82 -5.00 -15.22
CA ALA A 247 19.15 -4.89 -16.50
C ALA A 247 18.71 -3.42 -16.74
N GLY A 248 18.59 -2.99 -18.00
CA GLY A 248 18.18 -1.63 -18.33
C GLY A 248 19.10 -0.52 -17.78
N GLY A 249 20.36 -0.84 -17.47
CA GLY A 249 21.31 0.09 -16.86
C GLY A 249 21.19 0.25 -15.34
N ASN A 250 20.26 -0.42 -14.70
CA ASN A 250 20.05 -0.40 -13.25
C ASN A 250 20.41 -1.74 -12.60
N THR A 251 20.74 -1.72 -11.32
CA THR A 251 21.01 -2.91 -10.52
C THR A 251 20.12 -2.90 -9.29
N GLU A 252 19.39 -3.98 -9.07
CA GLU A 252 18.59 -4.20 -7.88
C GLU A 252 19.00 -5.47 -7.15
N PHE A 253 18.95 -5.46 -5.80
CA PHE A 253 19.04 -6.67 -5.00
C PHE A 253 17.64 -7.29 -4.89
N ILE A 254 17.43 -8.36 -5.64
CA ILE A 254 16.12 -8.99 -5.81
C ILE A 254 16.17 -10.46 -5.38
N TRP A 255 15.04 -10.99 -4.95
CA TRP A 255 14.92 -12.41 -4.62
C TRP A 255 14.73 -13.25 -5.88
N LEU A 256 15.45 -14.38 -5.95
CA LEU A 256 15.26 -15.42 -6.95
C LEU A 256 14.75 -16.68 -6.27
N SER A 257 13.71 -17.30 -6.79
CA SER A 257 13.34 -18.68 -6.52
C SER A 257 14.36 -19.59 -7.19
N VAL A 258 15.14 -20.32 -6.40
CA VAL A 258 16.27 -21.11 -6.90
C VAL A 258 15.79 -22.36 -7.63
N THR A 259 16.24 -22.53 -8.87
CA THR A 259 15.95 -23.72 -9.69
C THR A 259 17.15 -24.65 -9.82
N ALA A 260 18.38 -24.10 -9.81
CA ALA A 260 19.63 -24.88 -9.84
C ALA A 260 20.80 -24.08 -9.24
N ILE A 261 21.82 -24.81 -8.75
CA ILE A 261 23.10 -24.27 -8.31
C ILE A 261 24.19 -25.12 -8.97
N GLU A 262 24.98 -24.51 -9.86
CA GLU A 262 25.99 -25.19 -10.63
C GLU A 262 27.22 -24.32 -10.85
N ASN A 263 28.41 -24.85 -10.59
CA ASN A 263 29.69 -24.15 -10.86
C ASN A 263 29.74 -22.69 -10.30
N GLU A 264 29.35 -22.53 -9.05
CA GLU A 264 29.30 -21.21 -8.37
C GLU A 264 28.31 -20.22 -9.03
N ILE A 265 27.36 -20.69 -9.84
CA ILE A 265 26.27 -19.93 -10.43
C ILE A 265 24.94 -20.41 -9.84
N ILE A 266 24.12 -19.48 -9.41
CA ILE A 266 22.75 -19.69 -8.96
C ILE A 266 21.83 -19.36 -10.13
N TYR A 267 20.95 -20.27 -10.48
CA TYR A 267 19.89 -20.10 -11.48
C TYR A 267 18.55 -20.05 -10.78
N GLY A 268 17.66 -19.18 -11.24
CA GLY A 268 16.33 -19.05 -10.66
C GLY A 268 15.42 -18.17 -11.48
N GLU A 269 14.26 -17.91 -10.92
CA GLU A 269 13.26 -16.99 -11.45
C GLU A 269 13.04 -15.86 -10.44
N LEU A 270 12.79 -14.62 -10.93
CA LEU A 270 12.49 -13.51 -10.04
C LEU A 270 11.28 -13.85 -9.16
N ALA A 271 11.45 -13.75 -7.85
CA ALA A 271 10.42 -14.07 -6.86
C ALA A 271 9.57 -12.83 -6.46
N ASN A 272 9.89 -11.66 -7.01
CA ASN A 272 9.11 -10.44 -6.91
C ASN A 272 9.36 -9.57 -8.14
N ASP A 273 8.44 -8.63 -8.41
CA ASP A 273 8.61 -7.68 -9.48
C ASP A 273 9.73 -6.69 -9.17
N PRO A 274 10.62 -6.43 -10.14
CA PRO A 274 11.63 -5.38 -10.01
C PRO A 274 11.01 -3.98 -10.16
N ILE A 275 11.72 -2.97 -9.65
CA ILE A 275 11.30 -1.56 -9.76
C ILE A 275 11.86 -0.92 -11.04
N ALA A 276 13.11 -1.21 -11.39
CA ALA A 276 13.84 -0.50 -12.44
C ALA A 276 14.71 -1.43 -13.32
N LEU A 277 14.37 -2.70 -13.46
CA LEU A 277 15.11 -3.67 -14.28
C LEU A 277 14.54 -3.83 -15.71
N GLY A 278 13.99 -2.78 -16.30
CA GLY A 278 13.47 -2.79 -17.65
C GLY A 278 12.30 -3.75 -17.84
N ASP A 279 12.41 -4.69 -18.80
CA ASP A 279 11.32 -5.62 -19.14
C ASP A 279 11.24 -6.86 -18.22
N LEU A 280 12.13 -6.97 -17.22
CA LEU A 280 12.07 -8.07 -16.26
C LEU A 280 10.86 -7.92 -15.33
N LYS A 281 10.23 -9.06 -15.02
CA LYS A 281 9.06 -9.13 -14.14
C LYS A 281 9.13 -10.41 -13.31
N LEU A 282 8.22 -10.55 -12.37
CA LEU A 282 8.03 -11.78 -11.59
C LEU A 282 8.05 -13.00 -12.52
N GLY A 283 8.77 -14.06 -12.16
CA GLY A 283 8.95 -15.27 -12.97
C GLY A 283 9.98 -15.16 -14.09
N SER A 284 10.55 -13.99 -14.38
CA SER A 284 11.63 -13.85 -15.35
C SER A 284 12.86 -14.65 -14.91
N LYS A 285 13.46 -15.43 -15.83
CA LYS A 285 14.66 -16.21 -15.57
C LYS A 285 15.87 -15.32 -15.36
N ALA A 286 16.64 -15.61 -14.33
CA ALA A 286 17.86 -14.89 -13.99
C ALA A 286 18.93 -15.82 -13.44
N LYS A 287 20.17 -15.31 -13.39
CA LYS A 287 21.30 -16.02 -12.76
C LYS A 287 22.23 -15.01 -12.09
N ALA A 288 22.90 -15.46 -11.04
CA ALA A 288 23.90 -14.68 -10.31
C ALA A 288 25.06 -15.58 -9.86
N LYS A 289 26.21 -14.99 -9.55
CA LYS A 289 27.32 -15.72 -8.94
C LYS A 289 27.08 -15.89 -7.45
N VAL A 290 27.49 -17.02 -6.87
CA VAL A 290 27.47 -17.23 -5.41
C VAL A 290 28.26 -16.13 -4.67
N ALA A 291 29.34 -15.63 -5.28
CA ALA A 291 30.14 -14.53 -4.74
C ALA A 291 29.33 -13.22 -4.52
N ASP A 292 28.27 -13.02 -5.30
CA ASP A 292 27.41 -11.85 -5.22
C ASP A 292 26.23 -12.04 -4.26
N LEU A 293 26.17 -13.19 -3.55
CA LEU A 293 25.10 -13.49 -2.60
C LEU A 293 24.95 -12.40 -1.53
N ASN A 294 23.74 -11.87 -1.41
CA ASN A 294 23.38 -10.91 -0.38
C ASN A 294 22.64 -11.56 0.79
N ASP A 295 21.70 -12.48 0.49
CA ASP A 295 20.94 -13.24 1.48
C ASP A 295 20.41 -14.54 0.91
N TRP A 296 19.90 -15.43 1.75
CA TRP A 296 19.19 -16.63 1.35
C TRP A 296 18.09 -16.98 2.35
N ALA A 297 17.10 -17.75 1.89
CA ALA A 297 16.01 -18.23 2.72
C ALA A 297 15.44 -19.53 2.19
N TYR A 298 14.88 -20.35 3.06
CA TYR A 298 13.98 -21.44 2.73
C TYR A 298 13.00 -21.70 3.89
N VAL A 299 11.94 -22.45 3.65
CA VAL A 299 10.99 -22.87 4.69
C VAL A 299 11.38 -24.28 5.13
N GLY A 300 11.90 -24.43 6.34
CA GLY A 300 12.16 -25.71 6.99
C GLY A 300 10.99 -26.15 7.87
N ASP A 301 11.15 -27.31 8.53
CA ASP A 301 10.09 -27.91 9.37
C ASP A 301 9.61 -26.99 10.50
N ASN A 302 10.48 -26.12 11.00
CA ASN A 302 10.20 -25.21 12.11
C ASN A 302 9.97 -23.75 11.65
N GLY A 303 9.70 -23.53 10.36
CA GLY A 303 9.47 -22.21 9.77
C GLY A 303 10.65 -21.66 8.97
N PRO A 304 10.65 -20.33 8.68
CA PRO A 304 11.65 -19.71 7.81
C PRO A 304 13.08 -19.77 8.38
N VAL A 305 14.03 -20.18 7.55
CA VAL A 305 15.46 -20.25 7.84
C VAL A 305 16.19 -19.24 6.97
N GLY A 306 17.24 -18.57 7.51
CA GLY A 306 17.96 -17.51 6.81
C GLY A 306 17.32 -16.15 7.02
N MET A 307 17.08 -15.39 5.94
CA MET A 307 16.46 -14.04 5.91
C MET A 307 17.22 -13.00 6.78
N TYR A 308 18.54 -13.03 6.74
CA TYR A 308 19.38 -12.21 7.63
C TYR A 308 19.25 -10.71 7.32
N THR A 309 19.29 -10.32 6.04
CA THR A 309 19.14 -8.92 5.62
C THR A 309 17.69 -8.45 5.80
N THR A 310 16.71 -9.31 5.59
CA THR A 310 15.29 -8.99 5.81
C THR A 310 15.02 -8.66 7.28
N LYS A 311 15.64 -9.40 8.21
CA LYS A 311 15.52 -9.11 9.65
C LYS A 311 16.06 -7.74 10.02
N VAL A 312 17.16 -7.29 9.39
CA VAL A 312 17.70 -5.92 9.59
C VAL A 312 16.68 -4.88 9.11
N ILE A 313 16.09 -5.10 7.94
CA ILE A 313 15.08 -4.22 7.36
C ILE A 313 13.85 -4.10 8.28
N THR A 314 13.33 -5.23 8.75
CA THR A 314 12.15 -5.27 9.63
C THR A 314 12.42 -4.59 10.99
N GLN A 315 13.62 -4.75 11.54
CA GLN A 315 14.00 -4.10 12.81
C GLN A 315 14.28 -2.61 12.70
N ALA A 316 14.58 -2.11 11.52
CA ALA A 316 14.77 -0.68 11.29
C ALA A 316 13.44 0.10 11.23
N ASN A 317 12.31 -0.60 11.12
CA ASN A 317 10.96 -0.04 11.01
C ASN A 317 10.15 -0.15 12.33
N MET A 318 10.73 -0.67 13.40
CA MET A 318 10.17 -0.66 14.76
C MET A 318 10.83 0.44 15.60
#